data_c5873d8ed08d67f4068614eae6629910
#
_entry.id   c5873d8ed08d67f4068614eae6629910
#
_cell.length_a   1.000
_cell.length_b   1.000
_cell.length_c   1.000
_cell.angle_alpha   90.00
_cell.angle_beta   90.00
_cell.angle_gamma   90.00
#
_symmetry.space_group_name_H-M   'P 1'
#
loop_
_entity.id
_entity.type
_entity.pdbx_description
1 polymer ?
#
loop_
_entity_poly.entity_id
_entity_poly.type
_entity_poly.pdbx_seq_one_letter_code
_entity_poly.pdbx_strand_id
1 'polypeptide(L)'
;HIMQPLFDEKTMEVHKKHLQDRTNVRSPLATNEVGFDPRTGFPNNFIGGHVTMKPVIASHFNYRASLIRQMEWHGIRWRALPSESRDLYLHFRSLDLSAVDRIMLDCYSARGPKPRQPSCMLRSLLIMVATKCPTIPQWVETLHVSPFYALLSGFDPDDVPGVGTFYDFLDRLWALSTPNFSSHIKPPYKRELKKPKEKGAKAASVEKESVADLIVRLSTTVFSANQEAYGLMFQIFRTCFVNESIRRGLVRPDRLCIAGDGTPVVTAARFRSHHTCDCWKKGIFNCNCNRFFPQPDCDIGWDSSREHWYFGYDLYLLTDADSQLPLFPALHQASKHDSHGFCEAFFRFRALAPDLKPASLLLDSAHDSMAMYKLCQREGITPYIDLNLGNTKKTTDYHGVTLGPDGIPVCPAGLKMKSNGNDLNRQYAKFRCPLNNNGTCTCEHPCSDAKYGRTCSIAMETNIRLYTSPPRPSDEWKLMYNKRTASERVNKQIKLDYMLEACKHHCTKYLVCPRLSYHDADPPFQMEGPVIHMTVA
;
A
#
# COMPACT_ATOMS: atom_id res chain seq x y z
N HIS A 1 -26.08 -17.01 27.68
CA HIS A 1 -26.53 -17.00 26.29
C HIS A 1 -25.32 -17.14 25.38
N ILE A 2 -25.22 -18.33 24.80
CA ILE A 2 -24.18 -18.77 23.88
C ILE A 2 -24.40 -17.99 22.59
N MET A 3 -23.42 -17.15 22.19
CA MET A 3 -23.41 -16.55 20.87
C MET A 3 -23.05 -17.63 19.83
N GLN A 4 -23.99 -17.88 18.91
CA GLN A 4 -23.76 -18.74 17.75
C GLN A 4 -22.58 -18.22 16.91
N PRO A 5 -21.83 -19.10 16.25
CA PRO A 5 -20.75 -18.70 15.34
C PRO A 5 -21.31 -17.90 14.17
N LEU A 6 -20.63 -16.81 13.83
CA LEU A 6 -21.03 -15.81 12.82
C LEU A 6 -20.98 -16.29 11.36
N PHE A 7 -20.67 -17.56 11.12
CA PHE A 7 -20.65 -18.15 9.77
C PHE A 7 -21.14 -19.61 9.81
N ASP A 8 -22.14 -19.89 8.98
CA ASP A 8 -22.66 -21.21 8.70
C ASP A 8 -21.65 -22.03 7.87
N GLU A 9 -21.53 -23.34 8.13
CA GLU A 9 -20.65 -24.28 7.39
C GLU A 9 -20.82 -24.20 5.87
N LYS A 10 -22.00 -23.83 5.39
CA LYS A 10 -22.29 -23.61 3.96
C LYS A 10 -21.44 -22.51 3.33
N THR A 11 -21.12 -21.47 4.07
CA THR A 11 -20.27 -20.36 3.56
C THR A 11 -18.82 -20.77 3.41
N MET A 12 -18.34 -21.68 4.25
CA MET A 12 -17.00 -22.27 4.15
C MET A 12 -16.88 -23.26 3.00
N GLU A 13 -17.94 -23.99 2.70
CA GLU A 13 -17.97 -24.95 1.58
C GLU A 13 -18.00 -24.25 0.21
N VAL A 14 -18.72 -23.14 0.10
CA VAL A 14 -18.70 -22.29 -1.11
C VAL A 14 -17.30 -21.73 -1.36
N HIS A 15 -16.59 -21.35 -0.31
CA HIS A 15 -15.21 -20.82 -0.43
C HIS A 15 -14.23 -21.92 -0.85
N LYS A 16 -14.36 -23.14 -0.32
CA LYS A 16 -13.57 -24.31 -0.73
C LYS A 16 -13.83 -24.73 -2.19
N LYS A 17 -15.09 -24.68 -2.62
CA LYS A 17 -15.47 -25.02 -4.00
C LYS A 17 -14.91 -24.03 -5.03
N HIS A 18 -14.92 -22.73 -4.71
CA HIS A 18 -14.30 -21.71 -5.56
C HIS A 18 -12.76 -21.78 -5.64
N LEU A 19 -12.10 -22.34 -4.63
CA LEU A 19 -10.66 -22.59 -4.67
C LEU A 19 -10.30 -23.84 -5.50
N GLN A 20 -11.13 -24.85 -5.52
CA GLN A 20 -10.92 -26.07 -6.33
C GLN A 20 -11.16 -25.87 -7.83
N ASP A 21 -12.14 -25.03 -8.22
CA ASP A 21 -12.42 -24.75 -9.64
C ASP A 21 -11.32 -23.93 -10.33
N ARG A 22 -10.41 -23.28 -9.58
CA ARG A 22 -9.27 -22.50 -10.13
C ARG A 22 -8.05 -23.34 -10.50
N THR A 23 -7.97 -24.60 -10.09
CA THR A 23 -6.82 -25.47 -10.39
C THR A 23 -6.90 -26.16 -11.75
N ASN A 24 -8.01 -26.06 -12.47
CA ASN A 24 -8.25 -26.77 -13.73
C ASN A 24 -8.22 -25.91 -15.00
N VAL A 25 -7.65 -24.70 -14.96
CA VAL A 25 -7.39 -23.95 -16.19
C VAL A 25 -6.08 -24.46 -16.81
N ARG A 26 -6.19 -25.40 -17.72
CA ARG A 26 -5.10 -25.79 -18.63
C ARG A 26 -4.73 -24.58 -19.49
N SER A 27 -3.54 -24.04 -19.27
CA SER A 27 -2.94 -23.05 -20.16
C SER A 27 -2.47 -23.76 -21.45
N PRO A 28 -2.84 -23.28 -22.64
CA PRO A 28 -2.14 -23.70 -23.84
C PRO A 28 -0.81 -22.96 -23.90
N LEU A 29 0.27 -23.61 -23.53
CA LEU A 29 1.63 -23.18 -23.81
C LEU A 29 1.91 -23.33 -25.31
N ALA A 30 1.65 -22.27 -26.07
CA ALA A 30 2.27 -22.10 -27.36
C ALA A 30 3.51 -21.22 -27.17
N THR A 31 4.67 -21.84 -27.11
CA THR A 31 5.98 -21.17 -27.16
C THR A 31 6.21 -20.72 -28.61
N ASN A 32 5.88 -19.47 -28.91
CA ASN A 32 6.24 -18.85 -30.18
C ASN A 32 7.62 -18.21 -30.01
N GLU A 33 8.66 -18.85 -30.52
CA GLU A 33 9.99 -18.24 -30.65
C GLU A 33 9.90 -17.14 -31.74
N VAL A 34 10.22 -15.92 -31.36
CA VAL A 34 10.16 -14.75 -32.24
C VAL A 34 11.54 -14.46 -32.81
N GLY A 35 11.66 -14.43 -34.15
CA GLY A 35 12.86 -13.97 -34.83
C GLY A 35 13.09 -12.47 -34.63
N PHE A 36 14.35 -12.05 -34.64
CA PHE A 36 14.75 -10.65 -34.52
C PHE A 36 15.14 -10.07 -35.88
N ASP A 37 14.85 -8.79 -36.10
CA ASP A 37 15.39 -8.06 -37.22
C ASP A 37 16.91 -7.86 -37.00
N PRO A 38 17.76 -8.40 -37.90
CA PRO A 38 19.20 -8.32 -37.73
C PRO A 38 19.78 -6.89 -37.81
N ARG A 39 19.01 -5.91 -38.30
CA ARG A 39 19.43 -4.51 -38.43
C ARG A 39 19.13 -3.68 -37.16
N THR A 40 17.99 -3.94 -36.53
CA THR A 40 17.53 -3.15 -35.40
C THR A 40 17.70 -3.87 -34.06
N GLY A 41 17.82 -5.21 -34.08
CA GLY A 41 17.89 -6.03 -32.86
C GLY A 41 16.58 -6.12 -32.09
N PHE A 42 15.48 -5.58 -32.64
CA PHE A 42 14.14 -5.66 -32.07
C PHE A 42 13.35 -6.86 -32.61
N PRO A 43 12.39 -7.40 -31.84
CA PRO A 43 11.66 -8.57 -32.25
C PRO A 43 10.81 -8.35 -33.51
N ASN A 44 10.94 -9.25 -34.50
CA ASN A 44 10.09 -9.28 -35.68
C ASN A 44 8.72 -9.89 -35.36
N ASN A 45 7.64 -9.21 -35.71
CA ASN A 45 6.26 -9.68 -35.53
C ASN A 45 5.79 -10.65 -36.61
N PHE A 46 6.70 -11.37 -37.31
CA PHE A 46 6.31 -12.30 -38.36
C PHE A 46 6.26 -13.74 -37.82
N ILE A 47 5.06 -14.27 -37.67
CA ILE A 47 4.82 -15.70 -37.51
C ILE A 47 3.70 -16.07 -38.49
N GLY A 48 4.04 -16.86 -39.50
CA GLY A 48 3.06 -17.54 -40.33
C GLY A 48 2.08 -16.66 -41.10
N GLY A 49 2.54 -15.58 -41.76
CA GLY A 49 1.71 -14.80 -42.67
C GLY A 49 0.63 -13.90 -42.07
N HIS A 50 0.43 -13.92 -40.74
CA HIS A 50 -0.47 -13.02 -40.03
C HIS A 50 0.31 -12.01 -39.19
N VAL A 51 0.21 -10.72 -39.53
CA VAL A 51 0.71 -9.63 -38.67
C VAL A 51 -0.21 -9.52 -37.47
N THR A 52 0.26 -9.95 -36.30
CA THR A 52 -0.49 -9.73 -35.05
C THR A 52 -0.24 -8.32 -34.55
N MET A 53 -1.31 -7.58 -34.24
CA MET A 53 -1.24 -6.22 -33.68
C MET A 53 -1.08 -6.23 -32.15
N LYS A 54 -0.96 -7.41 -31.52
CA LYS A 54 -0.67 -7.54 -30.08
C LYS A 54 0.82 -7.34 -29.81
N PRO A 55 1.19 -6.88 -28.59
CA PRO A 55 2.59 -6.77 -28.18
C PRO A 55 3.31 -8.12 -28.25
N VAL A 56 4.58 -8.08 -28.59
CA VAL A 56 5.45 -9.27 -28.56
C VAL A 56 5.92 -9.52 -27.14
N ILE A 57 5.90 -10.77 -26.70
CA ILE A 57 6.48 -11.15 -25.41
C ILE A 57 7.99 -11.31 -25.62
N ALA A 58 8.78 -10.38 -25.09
CA ALA A 58 10.22 -10.45 -25.15
C ALA A 58 10.82 -10.95 -23.82
N SER A 59 11.85 -11.80 -23.91
CA SER A 59 12.57 -12.23 -22.70
C SER A 59 13.49 -11.13 -22.19
N HIS A 60 13.75 -11.16 -20.88
CA HIS A 60 14.75 -10.29 -20.27
C HIS A 60 16.15 -10.44 -20.91
N PHE A 61 16.52 -11.66 -21.26
CA PHE A 61 17.77 -11.93 -21.98
C PHE A 61 17.86 -11.15 -23.30
N ASN A 62 16.79 -11.14 -24.07
CA ASN A 62 16.74 -10.43 -25.35
C ASN A 62 16.85 -8.91 -25.16
N TYR A 63 16.17 -8.36 -24.15
CA TYR A 63 16.31 -6.95 -23.79
C TYR A 63 17.77 -6.62 -23.47
N ARG A 64 18.41 -7.40 -22.59
CA ARG A 64 19.83 -7.17 -22.20
C ARG A 64 20.78 -7.26 -23.37
N ALA A 65 20.62 -8.27 -24.22
CA ALA A 65 21.46 -8.45 -25.41
C ALA A 65 21.29 -7.29 -26.41
N SER A 66 20.04 -6.85 -26.61
CA SER A 66 19.75 -5.68 -27.46
C SER A 66 20.34 -4.40 -26.89
N LEU A 67 20.15 -4.14 -25.59
CA LEU A 67 20.70 -2.96 -24.91
C LEU A 67 22.22 -2.85 -25.09
N ILE A 68 22.96 -3.93 -24.84
CA ILE A 68 24.42 -3.94 -24.96
C ILE A 68 24.83 -3.63 -26.40
N ARG A 69 24.25 -4.33 -27.38
CA ARG A 69 24.57 -4.15 -28.82
C ARG A 69 24.28 -2.74 -29.28
N GLN A 70 23.11 -2.20 -28.92
CA GLN A 70 22.72 -0.85 -29.32
C GLN A 70 23.59 0.22 -28.64
N MET A 71 23.94 0.06 -27.39
CA MET A 71 24.88 0.97 -26.72
C MET A 71 26.26 0.98 -27.42
N GLU A 72 26.77 -0.19 -27.78
CA GLU A 72 28.02 -0.31 -28.55
C GLU A 72 27.90 0.38 -29.91
N TRP A 73 26.80 0.16 -30.64
CA TRP A 73 26.53 0.78 -31.94
C TRP A 73 26.50 2.32 -31.85
N HIS A 74 25.91 2.87 -30.80
CA HIS A 74 25.88 4.32 -30.54
C HIS A 74 27.14 4.84 -29.85
N GLY A 75 28.18 4.04 -29.70
CA GLY A 75 29.45 4.44 -29.04
C GLY A 75 29.33 4.73 -27.55
N ILE A 76 28.24 4.29 -26.89
CA ILE A 76 27.99 4.54 -25.47
C ILE A 76 28.69 3.47 -24.63
N ARG A 77 29.78 3.85 -23.97
CA ARG A 77 30.51 2.97 -23.05
C ARG A 77 29.96 3.15 -21.63
N TRP A 78 29.26 2.16 -21.10
CA TRP A 78 28.61 2.26 -19.78
C TRP A 78 29.56 2.60 -18.63
N ARG A 79 30.85 2.14 -18.69
CA ARG A 79 31.90 2.45 -17.71
C ARG A 79 32.34 3.91 -17.75
N ALA A 80 32.13 4.59 -18.87
CA ALA A 80 32.50 6.00 -19.06
C ALA A 80 31.33 6.94 -18.72
N LEU A 81 30.14 6.40 -18.38
CA LEU A 81 29.00 7.20 -17.95
C LEU A 81 29.28 7.87 -16.59
N PRO A 82 28.67 9.04 -16.32
CA PRO A 82 28.62 9.61 -14.98
C PRO A 82 28.07 8.60 -13.96
N SER A 83 28.43 8.74 -12.68
CA SER A 83 28.06 7.79 -11.63
C SER A 83 26.55 7.52 -11.59
N GLU A 84 25.72 8.55 -11.58
CA GLU A 84 24.26 8.42 -11.55
C GLU A 84 23.72 7.63 -12.76
N SER A 85 24.20 7.93 -13.97
CA SER A 85 23.78 7.20 -15.19
C SER A 85 24.27 5.75 -15.18
N ARG A 86 25.44 5.49 -14.60
CA ARG A 86 25.99 4.15 -14.45
C ARG A 86 25.16 3.33 -13.47
N ASP A 87 24.76 3.92 -12.36
CA ASP A 87 23.93 3.27 -11.35
C ASP A 87 22.55 2.95 -11.94
N LEU A 88 21.94 3.88 -12.67
CA LEU A 88 20.71 3.63 -13.43
C LEU A 88 20.89 2.48 -14.44
N TYR A 89 22.00 2.46 -15.19
CA TYR A 89 22.27 1.39 -16.13
C TYR A 89 22.35 0.02 -15.44
N LEU A 90 23.09 -0.09 -14.34
CA LEU A 90 23.24 -1.34 -13.60
C LEU A 90 21.89 -1.82 -13.04
N HIS A 91 21.13 -0.90 -12.49
CA HIS A 91 19.80 -1.18 -11.94
C HIS A 91 18.83 -1.66 -13.03
N PHE A 92 18.57 -0.83 -14.03
CA PHE A 92 17.56 -1.14 -15.07
C PHE A 92 17.93 -2.27 -16.01
N ARG A 93 19.24 -2.49 -16.23
CA ARG A 93 19.73 -3.67 -16.96
C ARG A 93 19.41 -4.97 -16.22
N SER A 94 19.41 -4.98 -14.90
CA SER A 94 19.14 -6.17 -14.08
C SER A 94 17.66 -6.40 -13.83
N LEU A 95 16.81 -5.38 -13.99
CA LEU A 95 15.39 -5.43 -13.70
C LEU A 95 14.62 -6.19 -14.79
N ASP A 96 14.11 -7.38 -14.42
CA ASP A 96 13.30 -8.21 -15.31
C ASP A 96 11.83 -7.79 -15.31
N LEU A 97 11.40 -7.15 -16.39
CA LEU A 97 10.03 -6.74 -16.64
C LEU A 97 9.35 -7.59 -17.73
N SER A 98 9.90 -8.71 -18.12
CA SER A 98 9.34 -9.54 -19.20
C SER A 98 7.91 -10.05 -18.91
N ALA A 99 7.56 -10.23 -17.63
CA ALA A 99 6.21 -10.60 -17.23
C ALA A 99 5.15 -9.55 -17.57
N VAL A 100 5.52 -8.27 -17.67
CA VAL A 100 4.61 -7.15 -17.99
C VAL A 100 3.96 -7.35 -19.35
N ASP A 101 4.73 -7.80 -20.34
CA ASP A 101 4.23 -8.03 -21.70
C ASP A 101 3.12 -9.08 -21.72
N ARG A 102 3.26 -10.13 -20.91
CA ARG A 102 2.27 -11.20 -20.78
C ARG A 102 1.05 -10.73 -20.00
N ILE A 103 1.24 -10.06 -18.87
CA ILE A 103 0.16 -9.58 -18.02
C ILE A 103 -0.73 -8.58 -18.77
N MET A 104 -0.12 -7.71 -19.59
CA MET A 104 -0.86 -6.68 -20.34
C MET A 104 -1.34 -7.12 -21.72
N LEU A 105 -1.09 -8.35 -22.14
CA LEU A 105 -1.40 -8.79 -23.51
C LEU A 105 -2.87 -8.57 -23.91
N ASP A 106 -3.80 -8.79 -23.00
CA ASP A 106 -5.24 -8.65 -23.23
C ASP A 106 -5.74 -7.20 -23.14
N CYS A 107 -4.88 -6.27 -22.72
CA CYS A 107 -5.17 -4.83 -22.76
C CYS A 107 -4.98 -4.23 -24.16
N TYR A 108 -4.50 -5.03 -25.13
CA TYR A 108 -4.24 -4.60 -26.49
C TYR A 108 -5.14 -5.32 -27.49
N SER A 109 -5.69 -4.56 -28.43
CA SER A 109 -6.49 -5.10 -29.54
C SER A 109 -5.63 -5.90 -30.52
N ALA A 110 -6.23 -6.90 -31.15
CA ALA A 110 -5.62 -7.58 -32.28
C ALA A 110 -5.63 -6.74 -33.57
N ARG A 111 -6.34 -5.60 -33.60
CA ARG A 111 -6.46 -4.69 -34.75
C ARG A 111 -5.93 -3.31 -34.35
N GLY A 112 -5.32 -2.59 -35.33
CA GLY A 112 -4.80 -1.23 -35.12
C GLY A 112 -3.31 -1.14 -35.39
N PRO A 113 -2.66 -0.01 -35.09
CA PRO A 113 -1.22 0.15 -35.26
C PRO A 113 -0.44 -0.78 -34.32
N LYS A 114 0.79 -1.11 -34.72
CA LYS A 114 1.70 -1.93 -33.88
C LYS A 114 1.91 -1.24 -32.52
N PRO A 115 1.58 -1.90 -31.41
CA PRO A 115 1.74 -1.31 -30.09
C PRO A 115 3.22 -1.26 -29.69
N ARG A 116 3.58 -0.28 -28.86
CA ARG A 116 4.85 -0.29 -28.15
C ARG A 116 4.83 -1.41 -27.11
N GLN A 117 5.99 -1.97 -26.86
CA GLN A 117 6.14 -3.07 -25.91
C GLN A 117 5.85 -2.61 -24.47
N PRO A 118 4.92 -3.25 -23.74
CA PRO A 118 4.53 -2.81 -22.39
C PRO A 118 5.67 -2.77 -21.40
N SER A 119 6.58 -3.75 -21.42
CA SER A 119 7.75 -3.79 -20.55
C SER A 119 8.71 -2.62 -20.79
N CYS A 120 8.88 -2.18 -22.06
CA CYS A 120 9.68 -1.00 -22.39
C CYS A 120 8.98 0.30 -21.94
N MET A 121 7.67 0.40 -22.13
CA MET A 121 6.88 1.54 -21.67
C MET A 121 6.96 1.70 -20.16
N LEU A 122 6.77 0.61 -19.39
CA LEU A 122 6.89 0.64 -17.94
C LEU A 122 8.32 0.98 -17.51
N ARG A 123 9.33 0.35 -18.09
CA ARG A 123 10.75 0.63 -17.78
C ARG A 123 11.07 2.10 -18.00
N SER A 124 10.60 2.68 -19.09
CA SER A 124 10.78 4.11 -19.39
C SER A 124 10.17 5.01 -18.32
N LEU A 125 8.94 4.71 -17.86
CA LEU A 125 8.31 5.45 -16.76
C LEU A 125 9.06 5.30 -15.44
N LEU A 126 9.60 4.11 -15.15
CA LEU A 126 10.41 3.89 -13.96
C LEU A 126 11.71 4.72 -14.02
N ILE A 127 12.37 4.78 -15.18
CA ILE A 127 13.56 5.63 -15.39
C ILE A 127 13.20 7.11 -15.24
N MET A 128 12.05 7.55 -15.78
CA MET A 128 11.54 8.91 -15.61
C MET A 128 11.44 9.29 -14.12
N VAL A 129 10.92 8.40 -13.29
CA VAL A 129 10.80 8.63 -11.84
C VAL A 129 12.18 8.62 -11.18
N ALA A 130 13.06 7.69 -11.53
CA ALA A 130 14.43 7.60 -11.03
C ALA A 130 15.25 8.86 -11.31
N THR A 131 15.08 9.43 -12.51
CA THR A 131 15.72 10.69 -12.90
C THR A 131 15.02 11.93 -12.37
N LYS A 132 13.97 11.76 -11.53
CA LYS A 132 13.17 12.84 -10.95
C LYS A 132 12.53 13.76 -11.99
N CYS A 133 12.31 13.27 -13.22
CA CYS A 133 11.63 14.04 -14.25
C CYS A 133 10.14 14.22 -13.88
N PRO A 134 9.65 15.46 -13.78
CA PRO A 134 8.34 15.73 -13.17
C PRO A 134 7.16 15.45 -14.10
N THR A 135 7.35 15.45 -15.43
CA THR A 135 6.25 15.37 -16.40
C THR A 135 6.59 14.48 -17.60
N ILE A 136 5.57 13.82 -18.15
CA ILE A 136 5.71 12.98 -19.35
C ILE A 136 6.20 13.79 -20.57
N PRO A 137 5.70 15.02 -20.87
CA PRO A 137 6.23 15.81 -21.97
C PRO A 137 7.74 16.06 -21.88
N GLN A 138 8.25 16.48 -20.71
CA GLN A 138 9.68 16.67 -20.49
C GLN A 138 10.47 15.35 -20.62
N TRP A 139 9.87 14.24 -20.17
CA TRP A 139 10.49 12.94 -20.32
C TRP A 139 10.65 12.53 -21.78
N VAL A 140 9.62 12.73 -22.61
CA VAL A 140 9.68 12.46 -24.05
C VAL A 140 10.76 13.32 -24.71
N GLU A 141 10.86 14.60 -24.38
CA GLU A 141 11.96 15.46 -24.84
C GLU A 141 13.34 14.91 -24.43
N THR A 142 13.47 14.43 -23.19
CA THR A 142 14.71 13.82 -22.68
C THR A 142 15.07 12.56 -23.47
N LEU A 143 14.07 11.72 -23.83
CA LEU A 143 14.30 10.52 -24.62
C LEU A 143 14.78 10.85 -26.04
N HIS A 144 14.27 11.92 -26.66
CA HIS A 144 14.71 12.38 -27.98
C HIS A 144 16.13 12.95 -27.97
N VAL A 145 16.52 13.63 -26.89
CA VAL A 145 17.83 14.26 -26.78
C VAL A 145 18.93 13.27 -26.35
N SER A 146 18.56 12.25 -25.56
CA SER A 146 19.52 11.31 -24.97
C SER A 146 19.30 9.88 -25.47
N PRO A 147 20.13 9.41 -26.44
CA PRO A 147 20.10 8.01 -26.89
C PRO A 147 20.26 7.02 -25.72
N PHE A 148 21.00 7.38 -24.69
CA PHE A 148 21.20 6.52 -23.52
C PHE A 148 19.88 6.17 -22.83
N TYR A 149 19.02 7.15 -22.54
CA TYR A 149 17.74 6.90 -21.89
C TYR A 149 16.73 6.17 -22.79
N ALA A 150 16.74 6.46 -24.10
CA ALA A 150 15.93 5.73 -25.05
C ALA A 150 16.31 4.24 -25.06
N LEU A 151 17.60 3.93 -25.24
CA LEU A 151 18.12 2.56 -25.23
C LEU A 151 17.88 1.84 -23.91
N LEU A 152 18.13 2.51 -22.79
CA LEU A 152 17.88 1.95 -21.45
C LEU A 152 16.40 1.63 -21.22
N SER A 153 15.51 2.43 -21.82
CA SER A 153 14.06 2.14 -21.84
C SER A 153 13.70 0.93 -22.71
N GLY A 154 14.54 0.59 -23.69
CA GLY A 154 14.33 -0.44 -24.71
C GLY A 154 13.71 0.11 -26.00
N PHE A 155 13.86 1.40 -26.27
CA PHE A 155 13.44 2.07 -27.52
C PHE A 155 14.63 2.29 -28.44
N ASP A 156 14.33 2.34 -29.73
CA ASP A 156 15.25 2.87 -30.74
C ASP A 156 15.31 4.40 -30.55
N PRO A 157 16.51 5.02 -30.48
CA PRO A 157 16.62 6.47 -30.37
C PRO A 157 15.96 7.24 -31.52
N ASP A 158 15.87 6.64 -32.72
CA ASP A 158 15.21 7.23 -33.89
C ASP A 158 13.68 6.98 -33.90
N ASP A 159 13.15 6.12 -33.00
CA ASP A 159 11.74 5.75 -32.91
C ASP A 159 11.23 5.77 -31.46
N VAL A 160 11.32 6.92 -30.81
CA VAL A 160 10.86 7.14 -29.44
C VAL A 160 9.33 7.32 -29.39
N PRO A 161 8.64 6.73 -28.40
CA PRO A 161 7.19 6.94 -28.21
C PRO A 161 6.84 8.40 -27.92
N GLY A 162 5.80 8.90 -28.55
CA GLY A 162 5.27 10.24 -28.27
C GLY A 162 4.49 10.33 -26.95
N VAL A 163 4.22 11.55 -26.51
CA VAL A 163 3.52 11.86 -25.25
C VAL A 163 2.17 11.12 -25.15
N GLY A 164 1.37 11.11 -26.23
CA GLY A 164 0.07 10.42 -26.29
C GLY A 164 0.20 8.92 -26.03
N THR A 165 1.26 8.27 -26.53
CA THR A 165 1.51 6.84 -26.34
C THR A 165 1.75 6.50 -24.86
N PHE A 166 2.42 7.37 -24.10
CA PHE A 166 2.59 7.18 -22.67
C PHE A 166 1.28 7.31 -21.90
N TYR A 167 0.44 8.28 -22.24
CA TYR A 167 -0.88 8.40 -21.63
C TYR A 167 -1.78 7.22 -21.96
N ASP A 168 -1.79 6.76 -23.22
CA ASP A 168 -2.52 5.55 -23.63
C ASP A 168 -2.04 4.29 -22.90
N PHE A 169 -0.74 4.18 -22.63
CA PHE A 169 -0.19 3.09 -21.82
C PHE A 169 -0.67 3.16 -20.37
N LEU A 170 -0.65 4.33 -19.74
CA LEU A 170 -1.17 4.53 -18.38
C LEU A 170 -2.67 4.25 -18.30
N ASP A 171 -3.43 4.58 -19.34
CA ASP A 171 -4.85 4.28 -19.43
C ASP A 171 -5.11 2.77 -19.46
N ARG A 172 -4.26 2.00 -20.14
CA ARG A 172 -4.35 0.53 -20.16
C ARG A 172 -3.91 -0.09 -18.83
N LEU A 173 -2.85 0.46 -18.22
CA LEU A 173 -2.33 -0.01 -16.95
C LEU A 173 -3.34 0.17 -15.80
N TRP A 174 -4.18 1.20 -15.91
CA TRP A 174 -5.24 1.50 -14.95
C TRP A 174 -6.50 0.71 -15.26
N ALA A 175 -6.54 -0.55 -15.17
CA ALA A 175 -7.64 -1.49 -15.41
C ALA A 175 -8.93 -0.89 -16.02
N LEU A 176 -9.18 -1.23 -17.27
CA LEU A 176 -10.27 -0.71 -18.11
C LEU A 176 -11.70 -0.90 -17.55
N SER A 177 -11.86 -1.71 -16.51
CA SER A 177 -13.15 -2.08 -15.94
C SER A 177 -13.69 -1.12 -14.87
N THR A 178 -12.97 -0.05 -14.52
CA THR A 178 -13.47 0.94 -13.57
C THR A 178 -14.27 2.03 -14.30
N PRO A 179 -15.61 1.94 -14.32
CA PRO A 179 -16.42 2.81 -15.17
C PRO A 179 -16.46 4.28 -14.74
N ASN A 180 -15.89 4.64 -13.60
CA ASN A 180 -16.19 5.92 -12.94
C ASN A 180 -15.03 6.90 -12.76
N PHE A 181 -13.89 6.66 -13.40
CA PHE A 181 -12.76 7.59 -13.25
C PHE A 181 -12.84 8.87 -14.10
N SER A 182 -13.87 9.06 -14.88
CA SER A 182 -13.73 10.00 -15.99
C SER A 182 -14.63 11.22 -15.96
N SER A 183 -15.65 11.27 -15.15
CA SER A 183 -16.49 12.46 -15.20
C SER A 183 -15.99 13.52 -14.21
N HIS A 184 -15.18 14.45 -14.71
CA HIS A 184 -14.91 15.70 -14.02
C HIS A 184 -16.18 16.57 -13.87
N ILE A 185 -17.26 16.24 -14.59
CA ILE A 185 -18.51 16.98 -14.58
C ILE A 185 -19.48 16.24 -13.65
N LYS A 186 -19.82 16.87 -12.54
CA LYS A 186 -20.73 16.32 -11.54
C LYS A 186 -21.87 17.30 -11.27
N PRO A 187 -23.06 16.80 -10.83
CA PRO A 187 -24.11 17.64 -10.31
C PRO A 187 -23.58 18.52 -9.18
N PRO A 188 -24.11 19.73 -8.99
CA PRO A 188 -23.68 20.60 -7.92
C PRO A 188 -23.95 19.93 -6.58
N TYR A 189 -22.92 19.80 -5.77
CA TYR A 189 -23.09 19.35 -4.38
C TYR A 189 -23.69 20.49 -3.57
N LYS A 190 -24.97 20.41 -3.26
CA LYS A 190 -25.62 21.32 -2.32
C LYS A 190 -25.26 20.86 -0.91
N ARG A 191 -24.29 21.53 -0.30
CA ARG A 191 -24.05 21.38 1.13
C ARG A 191 -25.33 21.83 1.86
N GLU A 192 -26.02 20.92 2.52
CA GLU A 192 -27.10 21.32 3.41
C GLU A 192 -26.53 22.32 4.42
N LEU A 193 -27.06 23.54 4.41
CA LEU A 193 -26.70 24.54 5.40
C LEU A 193 -27.11 23.96 6.77
N LYS A 194 -26.11 23.63 7.58
CA LYS A 194 -26.35 23.23 8.97
C LYS A 194 -27.15 24.35 9.62
N LYS A 195 -28.36 24.06 10.06
CA LYS A 195 -29.16 25.00 10.84
C LYS A 195 -28.28 25.52 12.00
N PRO A 196 -28.33 26.84 12.33
CA PRO A 196 -27.58 27.36 13.46
C PRO A 196 -27.89 26.52 14.69
N LYS A 197 -26.83 26.06 15.36
CA LYS A 197 -27.00 25.27 16.58
C LYS A 197 -27.57 26.19 17.67
N GLU A 198 -28.65 25.76 18.28
CA GLU A 198 -28.99 26.28 19.61
C GLU A 198 -27.80 25.98 20.55
N LYS A 199 -27.48 26.99 21.42
CA LYS A 199 -26.37 26.89 22.38
C LYS A 199 -26.55 25.60 23.22
N GLY A 200 -25.67 24.59 22.99
CA GLY A 200 -25.73 23.31 23.68
C GLY A 200 -26.24 22.10 22.85
N ALA A 201 -26.84 22.29 21.68
CA ALA A 201 -27.25 21.19 20.84
C ALA A 201 -26.04 20.56 20.12
N LYS A 202 -25.81 19.26 20.33
CA LYS A 202 -24.86 18.48 19.50
C LYS A 202 -25.41 18.42 18.07
N ALA A 203 -24.58 18.76 17.08
CA ALA A 203 -24.96 18.55 15.68
C ALA A 203 -25.27 17.06 15.50
N ALA A 204 -26.36 16.75 14.77
CA ALA A 204 -26.60 15.41 14.29
C ALA A 204 -25.34 14.95 13.54
N SER A 205 -24.66 13.97 14.08
CA SER A 205 -23.54 13.33 13.40
C SER A 205 -24.12 12.56 12.24
N VAL A 206 -23.62 12.78 11.03
CA VAL A 206 -23.81 11.80 9.95
C VAL A 206 -23.25 10.50 10.49
N GLU A 207 -24.07 9.45 10.57
CA GLU A 207 -23.60 8.12 10.95
C GLU A 207 -22.50 7.70 9.97
N LYS A 208 -21.29 7.68 10.47
CA LYS A 208 -20.15 7.15 9.72
C LYS A 208 -20.10 5.65 9.99
N GLU A 209 -19.89 4.85 8.93
CA GLU A 209 -19.64 3.41 9.05
C GLU A 209 -18.56 3.17 10.13
N SER A 210 -18.86 2.31 11.09
CA SER A 210 -17.89 1.96 12.12
C SER A 210 -16.82 1.02 11.55
N VAL A 211 -15.64 0.95 12.18
CA VAL A 211 -14.57 0.00 11.79
C VAL A 211 -15.09 -1.45 11.88
N ALA A 212 -16.00 -1.75 12.82
CA ALA A 212 -16.58 -3.08 12.95
C ALA A 212 -17.48 -3.42 11.75
N ASP A 213 -18.36 -2.51 11.36
CA ASP A 213 -19.27 -2.71 10.21
C ASP A 213 -18.48 -2.80 8.91
N LEU A 214 -17.45 -1.96 8.77
CA LEU A 214 -16.52 -2.01 7.64
C LEU A 214 -15.83 -3.38 7.52
N ILE A 215 -15.30 -3.92 8.62
CA ILE A 215 -14.66 -5.25 8.63
C ILE A 215 -15.68 -6.34 8.23
N VAL A 216 -16.90 -6.28 8.72
CA VAL A 216 -17.95 -7.23 8.33
C VAL A 216 -18.22 -7.14 6.84
N ARG A 217 -18.44 -5.94 6.32
CA ARG A 217 -18.69 -5.71 4.89
C ARG A 217 -17.54 -6.19 4.01
N LEU A 218 -16.30 -5.84 4.35
CA LEU A 218 -15.12 -6.25 3.59
C LEU A 218 -14.87 -7.77 3.65
N SER A 219 -15.22 -8.42 4.75
CA SER A 219 -15.10 -9.88 4.88
C SER A 219 -15.99 -10.65 3.90
N THR A 220 -17.09 -10.05 3.45
CA THR A 220 -18.02 -10.63 2.46
C THR A 220 -17.80 -10.11 1.04
N THR A 221 -16.91 -9.11 0.86
CA THR A 221 -16.61 -8.52 -0.44
C THR A 221 -15.64 -9.42 -1.21
N VAL A 222 -15.97 -9.71 -2.47
CA VAL A 222 -15.06 -10.41 -3.39
C VAL A 222 -14.20 -9.38 -4.11
N PHE A 223 -12.89 -9.45 -3.92
CA PHE A 223 -11.92 -8.62 -4.61
C PHE A 223 -11.29 -9.39 -5.77
N SER A 224 -11.17 -8.75 -6.92
CA SER A 224 -10.53 -9.31 -8.12
C SER A 224 -9.61 -8.26 -8.72
N ALA A 225 -8.42 -8.66 -9.15
CA ALA A 225 -7.46 -7.76 -9.79
C ALA A 225 -8.06 -7.02 -11.00
N ASN A 226 -8.95 -7.65 -11.75
CA ASN A 226 -9.58 -7.05 -12.93
C ASN A 226 -10.69 -6.02 -12.57
N GLN A 227 -11.15 -6.02 -11.33
CA GLN A 227 -12.19 -5.11 -10.85
C GLN A 227 -11.62 -3.95 -10.01
N GLU A 228 -10.37 -4.06 -9.57
CA GLU A 228 -9.66 -3.02 -8.83
C GLU A 228 -9.03 -2.01 -9.80
N ALA A 229 -9.11 -0.74 -9.46
CA ALA A 229 -8.60 0.35 -10.30
C ALA A 229 -7.12 0.17 -10.69
N TYR A 230 -6.31 -0.28 -9.73
CA TYR A 230 -4.88 -0.55 -9.93
C TYR A 230 -4.52 -2.03 -9.77
N GLY A 231 -5.50 -2.93 -9.97
CA GLY A 231 -5.28 -4.37 -9.80
C GLY A 231 -4.26 -4.94 -10.78
N LEU A 232 -4.28 -4.46 -12.03
CA LEU A 232 -3.29 -4.84 -13.04
C LEU A 232 -1.87 -4.38 -12.64
N MET A 233 -1.75 -3.15 -12.16
CA MET A 233 -0.50 -2.61 -11.63
C MET A 233 -0.01 -3.43 -10.43
N PHE A 234 -0.93 -3.83 -9.54
CA PHE A 234 -0.58 -4.69 -8.41
C PHE A 234 -0.13 -6.09 -8.86
N GLN A 235 -0.74 -6.67 -9.91
CA GLN A 235 -0.26 -7.94 -10.49
C GLN A 235 1.18 -7.81 -11.02
N ILE A 236 1.47 -6.73 -11.73
CA ILE A 236 2.81 -6.44 -12.23
C ILE A 236 3.78 -6.31 -11.06
N PHE A 237 3.43 -5.48 -10.07
CA PHE A 237 4.23 -5.28 -8.86
C PHE A 237 4.51 -6.61 -8.15
N ARG A 238 3.46 -7.37 -7.88
CA ARG A 238 3.56 -8.68 -7.23
C ARG A 238 4.50 -9.62 -8.01
N THR A 239 4.37 -9.66 -9.33
CA THR A 239 5.11 -10.61 -10.17
C THR A 239 6.58 -10.20 -10.35
N CYS A 240 6.83 -8.92 -10.65
CA CYS A 240 8.19 -8.45 -11.01
C CYS A 240 9.04 -8.10 -9.78
N PHE A 241 8.41 -7.68 -8.65
CA PHE A 241 9.16 -7.14 -7.51
C PHE A 241 9.01 -7.98 -6.25
N VAL A 242 7.78 -8.23 -5.77
CA VAL A 242 7.57 -8.99 -4.52
C VAL A 242 8.05 -10.42 -4.67
N ASN A 243 7.73 -11.10 -5.77
CA ASN A 243 8.19 -12.46 -6.02
C ASN A 243 9.72 -12.55 -6.10
N GLU A 244 10.36 -11.55 -6.70
CA GLU A 244 11.82 -11.49 -6.76
C GLU A 244 12.43 -11.27 -5.37
N SER A 245 11.82 -10.41 -4.55
CA SER A 245 12.23 -10.20 -3.15
C SER A 245 12.08 -11.48 -2.31
N ILE A 246 11.01 -12.24 -2.53
CA ILE A 246 10.84 -13.56 -1.90
C ILE A 246 11.92 -14.55 -2.39
N ARG A 247 12.16 -14.61 -3.69
CA ARG A 247 13.18 -15.49 -4.29
C ARG A 247 14.58 -15.19 -3.74
N ARG A 248 14.87 -13.94 -3.45
CA ARG A 248 16.13 -13.49 -2.82
C ARG A 248 16.16 -13.69 -1.30
N GLY A 249 15.07 -14.14 -0.69
CA GLY A 249 14.96 -14.33 0.75
C GLY A 249 14.84 -13.05 1.57
N LEU A 250 14.53 -11.91 0.93
CA LEU A 250 14.34 -10.61 1.59
C LEU A 250 12.98 -10.56 2.29
N VAL A 251 11.95 -11.12 1.67
CA VAL A 251 10.59 -11.21 2.20
C VAL A 251 10.25 -12.66 2.51
N ARG A 252 9.71 -12.93 3.70
CA ARG A 252 9.25 -14.26 4.12
C ARG A 252 7.72 -14.35 3.93
N PRO A 253 7.24 -15.04 2.88
CA PRO A 253 5.82 -15.04 2.53
C PRO A 253 4.94 -15.75 3.56
N ASP A 254 5.50 -16.69 4.32
CA ASP A 254 4.83 -17.51 5.33
C ASP A 254 4.70 -16.81 6.69
N ARG A 255 5.46 -15.75 6.92
CA ARG A 255 5.54 -15.06 8.22
C ARG A 255 5.84 -13.57 8.09
N LEU A 256 4.95 -12.83 7.45
CA LEU A 256 5.12 -11.39 7.28
C LEU A 256 4.91 -10.63 8.60
N CYS A 257 5.78 -9.65 8.84
CA CYS A 257 5.61 -8.64 9.87
C CYS A 257 5.15 -7.33 9.20
N ILE A 258 3.85 -7.05 9.18
CA ILE A 258 3.29 -5.93 8.44
C ILE A 258 3.21 -4.68 9.30
N ALA A 259 3.87 -3.61 8.88
CA ALA A 259 3.63 -2.24 9.37
C ALA A 259 2.66 -1.53 8.42
N GLY A 260 1.68 -0.83 8.98
CA GLY A 260 0.72 -0.02 8.22
C GLY A 260 0.75 1.43 8.68
N ASP A 261 0.74 2.35 7.70
CA ASP A 261 0.74 3.79 7.97
C ASP A 261 0.14 4.56 6.80
N GLY A 262 -0.62 5.63 7.11
CA GLY A 262 -1.14 6.58 6.15
C GLY A 262 -0.19 7.75 5.96
N THR A 263 -0.13 8.30 4.76
CA THR A 263 0.63 9.53 4.49
C THR A 263 -0.13 10.46 3.58
N PRO A 264 -0.24 11.76 3.94
CA PRO A 264 -0.89 12.76 3.09
C PRO A 264 -0.21 12.89 1.73
N VAL A 265 -1.01 12.94 0.67
CA VAL A 265 -0.56 13.23 -0.71
C VAL A 265 -1.26 14.49 -1.17
N VAL A 266 -0.55 15.60 -1.09
CA VAL A 266 -1.06 16.92 -1.50
C VAL A 266 -1.11 16.99 -3.03
N THR A 267 -2.21 17.49 -3.58
CA THR A 267 -2.37 17.67 -5.02
C THR A 267 -2.30 19.14 -5.41
N ALA A 268 -1.99 19.40 -6.69
CA ALA A 268 -2.04 20.75 -7.26
C ALA A 268 -3.48 21.20 -7.56
N ALA A 269 -4.47 20.32 -7.41
CA ALA A 269 -5.86 20.64 -7.69
C ALA A 269 -6.47 21.54 -6.61
N ARG A 270 -7.38 22.40 -7.04
CA ARG A 270 -8.12 23.26 -6.12
C ARG A 270 -9.45 22.60 -5.75
N PHE A 271 -9.87 22.78 -4.51
CA PHE A 271 -11.16 22.33 -4.00
C PHE A 271 -12.37 22.91 -4.76
N ARG A 272 -12.21 24.10 -5.36
CA ARG A 272 -13.31 24.81 -6.01
C ARG A 272 -13.61 24.24 -7.39
N SER A 273 -14.89 23.92 -7.60
CA SER A 273 -15.42 23.57 -8.92
C SER A 273 -15.55 24.80 -9.81
N HIS A 274 -15.53 24.58 -11.12
CA HIS A 274 -15.79 25.61 -12.12
C HIS A 274 -17.19 25.42 -12.71
N HIS A 275 -17.83 26.53 -13.12
CA HIS A 275 -19.09 26.47 -13.87
C HIS A 275 -18.88 25.83 -15.24
N THR A 276 -19.79 24.96 -15.62
CA THR A 276 -19.88 24.39 -16.99
C THR A 276 -20.89 25.14 -17.85
N CYS A 277 -21.49 26.20 -17.33
CA CYS A 277 -22.53 27.02 -17.95
C CYS A 277 -22.17 28.50 -17.89
N ASP A 278 -22.86 29.30 -18.67
CA ASP A 278 -22.71 30.75 -18.71
C ASP A 278 -23.69 31.50 -17.76
N CYS A 279 -24.33 30.82 -16.82
CA CYS A 279 -25.29 31.42 -15.89
C CYS A 279 -24.72 32.60 -15.11
N TRP A 280 -23.43 32.52 -14.69
CA TRP A 280 -22.75 33.58 -13.99
C TRP A 280 -22.61 34.87 -14.81
N LYS A 281 -22.46 34.76 -16.15
CA LYS A 281 -22.44 35.93 -17.06
C LYS A 281 -23.80 36.64 -17.12
N LYS A 282 -24.89 35.89 -16.81
CA LYS A 282 -26.27 36.39 -16.74
C LYS A 282 -26.66 36.82 -15.32
N GLY A 283 -25.71 36.91 -14.37
CA GLY A 283 -25.97 37.28 -12.99
C GLY A 283 -26.61 36.19 -12.13
N ILE A 284 -26.71 34.94 -12.63
CA ILE A 284 -27.27 33.81 -11.90
C ILE A 284 -26.14 33.04 -11.23
N PHE A 285 -25.87 33.30 -9.96
CA PHE A 285 -24.75 32.71 -9.22
C PHE A 285 -25.09 31.37 -8.57
N ASN A 286 -26.35 31.08 -8.28
CA ASN A 286 -26.83 29.84 -7.62
C ASN A 286 -27.53 28.89 -8.59
N CYS A 287 -27.00 28.72 -9.79
CA CYS A 287 -27.56 27.79 -10.76
C CYS A 287 -27.39 26.32 -10.35
N ASN A 288 -28.33 25.47 -10.80
CA ASN A 288 -28.29 24.01 -10.62
C ASN A 288 -27.55 23.28 -11.76
N CYS A 289 -26.77 24.00 -12.57
CA CYS A 289 -26.01 23.41 -13.65
C CYS A 289 -24.84 22.60 -13.10
N ASN A 290 -24.43 21.59 -13.86
CA ASN A 290 -23.28 20.76 -13.53
C ASN A 290 -22.02 21.61 -13.34
N ARG A 291 -21.08 21.08 -12.58
CA ARG A 291 -19.82 21.73 -12.28
C ARG A 291 -18.66 20.83 -12.70
N PHE A 292 -17.58 21.47 -13.16
CA PHE A 292 -16.32 20.81 -13.44
C PHE A 292 -15.45 20.79 -12.19
N PHE A 293 -14.92 19.63 -11.86
CA PHE A 293 -13.97 19.41 -10.77
C PHE A 293 -12.64 18.94 -11.38
N PRO A 294 -11.51 19.64 -11.16
CA PRO A 294 -10.22 19.22 -11.68
C PRO A 294 -9.82 17.82 -11.21
N GLN A 295 -10.14 17.52 -9.95
CA GLN A 295 -9.85 16.22 -9.33
C GLN A 295 -11.03 15.78 -8.45
N PRO A 296 -12.05 15.13 -9.04
CA PRO A 296 -13.31 14.83 -8.34
C PRO A 296 -13.15 13.78 -7.23
N ASP A 297 -12.05 13.03 -7.23
CA ASP A 297 -11.76 11.95 -6.27
C ASP A 297 -10.96 12.44 -5.06
N CYS A 298 -10.47 13.69 -5.08
CA CYS A 298 -9.81 14.32 -3.94
C CYS A 298 -10.81 14.78 -2.87
N ASP A 299 -10.33 14.90 -1.64
CA ASP A 299 -11.07 15.54 -0.54
C ASP A 299 -10.11 16.31 0.37
N ILE A 300 -10.69 16.98 1.38
CA ILE A 300 -9.93 17.74 2.37
C ILE A 300 -9.53 16.80 3.51
N GLY A 301 -8.24 16.75 3.80
CA GLY A 301 -7.64 16.05 4.94
C GLY A 301 -6.89 17.02 5.85
N TRP A 302 -6.53 16.51 7.03
CA TRP A 302 -5.68 17.21 7.97
C TRP A 302 -4.30 16.55 8.03
N ASP A 303 -3.25 17.29 7.74
CA ASP A 303 -1.87 16.83 7.91
C ASP A 303 -1.39 17.22 9.31
N SER A 304 -1.32 16.26 10.20
CA SER A 304 -0.89 16.47 11.59
C SER A 304 0.59 16.82 11.72
N SER A 305 1.41 16.39 10.77
CA SER A 305 2.86 16.66 10.80
C SER A 305 3.20 18.10 10.41
N ARG A 306 2.38 18.70 9.55
CA ARG A 306 2.52 20.08 9.06
C ARG A 306 1.49 21.04 9.67
N GLU A 307 0.57 20.54 10.50
CA GLU A 307 -0.49 21.30 11.16
C GLU A 307 -1.35 22.14 10.22
N HIS A 308 -1.71 21.59 9.03
CA HIS A 308 -2.54 22.29 8.09
C HIS A 308 -3.54 21.40 7.34
N TRP A 309 -4.59 22.03 6.82
CA TRP A 309 -5.54 21.39 5.91
C TRP A 309 -4.97 21.32 4.50
N TYR A 310 -5.10 20.15 3.86
CA TYR A 310 -4.71 19.96 2.47
C TYR A 310 -5.87 19.39 1.64
N PHE A 311 -5.77 19.52 0.33
CA PHE A 311 -6.69 18.92 -0.61
C PHE A 311 -5.94 17.86 -1.44
N GLY A 312 -6.39 16.62 -1.34
CA GLY A 312 -5.67 15.54 -1.96
C GLY A 312 -6.15 14.14 -1.57
N TYR A 313 -5.19 13.27 -1.43
CA TYR A 313 -5.37 11.87 -1.05
C TYR A 313 -4.63 11.56 0.24
N ASP A 314 -4.96 10.41 0.79
CA ASP A 314 -4.14 9.70 1.77
C ASP A 314 -3.65 8.39 1.12
N LEU A 315 -2.35 8.17 1.12
CA LEU A 315 -1.72 6.93 0.69
C LEU A 315 -1.51 6.04 1.91
N TYR A 316 -2.31 5.00 2.03
CA TYR A 316 -2.10 3.97 3.05
C TYR A 316 -1.20 2.87 2.49
N LEU A 317 -0.08 2.61 3.17
CA LEU A 317 0.91 1.64 2.72
C LEU A 317 1.05 0.50 3.72
N LEU A 318 0.94 -0.74 3.23
CA LEU A 318 1.37 -1.94 3.94
C LEU A 318 2.81 -2.24 3.58
N THR A 319 3.67 -2.35 4.59
CA THR A 319 5.12 -2.56 4.44
C THR A 319 5.54 -3.78 5.25
N ASP A 320 6.40 -4.64 4.71
CA ASP A 320 7.07 -5.65 5.52
C ASP A 320 8.11 -4.98 6.43
N ALA A 321 7.89 -5.04 7.74
CA ALA A 321 8.69 -4.31 8.72
C ALA A 321 10.11 -4.88 8.89
N ASP A 322 10.33 -6.15 8.50
CA ASP A 322 11.64 -6.78 8.60
C ASP A 322 12.54 -6.35 7.43
N SER A 323 12.03 -6.37 6.21
CA SER A 323 12.78 -5.98 5.01
C SER A 323 12.65 -4.50 4.66
N GLN A 324 11.68 -3.78 5.22
CA GLN A 324 11.30 -2.40 4.88
C GLN A 324 10.83 -2.26 3.41
N LEU A 325 10.29 -3.35 2.84
CA LEU A 325 9.79 -3.34 1.48
C LEU A 325 8.28 -3.11 1.45
N PRO A 326 7.75 -2.31 0.52
CA PRO A 326 6.33 -2.12 0.35
C PRO A 326 5.69 -3.42 -0.12
N LEU A 327 4.51 -3.72 0.43
CA LEU A 327 3.73 -4.90 0.06
C LEU A 327 2.46 -4.53 -0.70
N PHE A 328 1.78 -3.47 -0.28
CA PHE A 328 0.52 -3.06 -0.89
C PHE A 328 0.21 -1.58 -0.63
N PRO A 329 0.11 -0.77 -1.68
CA PRO A 329 -0.36 0.62 -1.60
C PRO A 329 -1.87 0.69 -1.75
N ALA A 330 -2.53 1.56 -0.99
CA ALA A 330 -3.94 1.90 -1.16
C ALA A 330 -4.12 3.41 -1.10
N LEU A 331 -4.63 3.99 -2.19
CA LEU A 331 -4.89 5.42 -2.27
C LEU A 331 -6.35 5.70 -1.90
N HIS A 332 -6.56 6.60 -0.96
CA HIS A 332 -7.86 7.00 -0.46
C HIS A 332 -8.06 8.50 -0.58
N GLN A 333 -9.30 8.96 -0.43
CA GLN A 333 -9.59 10.37 -0.24
C GLN A 333 -8.98 10.86 1.07
N ALA A 334 -8.42 12.07 1.10
CA ALA A 334 -7.77 12.64 2.28
C ALA A 334 -8.64 12.73 3.55
N SER A 335 -9.96 12.67 3.40
CA SER A 335 -10.92 12.66 4.53
C SER A 335 -11.09 11.30 5.20
N LYS A 336 -10.51 10.24 4.63
CA LYS A 336 -10.64 8.88 5.18
C LYS A 336 -9.72 8.72 6.38
N HIS A 337 -10.23 8.14 7.44
CA HIS A 337 -9.45 7.84 8.65
C HIS A 337 -8.55 6.61 8.43
N ASP A 338 -7.34 6.61 8.99
CA ASP A 338 -6.31 5.58 8.80
C ASP A 338 -6.81 4.17 9.11
N SER A 339 -7.61 3.99 10.17
CA SER A 339 -8.20 2.69 10.51
C SER A 339 -9.12 2.12 9.40
N HIS A 340 -9.82 2.99 8.65
CA HIS A 340 -10.61 2.59 7.49
C HIS A 340 -9.71 2.30 6.29
N GLY A 341 -8.69 3.14 6.07
CA GLY A 341 -7.67 2.95 5.05
C GLY A 341 -6.97 1.60 5.21
N PHE A 342 -6.55 1.29 6.44
CA PHE A 342 -5.98 -0.01 6.77
C PHE A 342 -6.89 -1.18 6.41
N CYS A 343 -8.15 -1.16 6.87
CA CYS A 343 -9.06 -2.27 6.60
C CYS A 343 -9.21 -2.53 5.10
N GLU A 344 -9.41 -1.47 4.30
CA GLU A 344 -9.53 -1.62 2.85
C GLU A 344 -8.24 -2.14 2.21
N ALA A 345 -7.08 -1.62 2.60
CA ALA A 345 -5.78 -2.08 2.12
C ALA A 345 -5.54 -3.55 2.50
N PHE A 346 -5.79 -3.92 3.75
CA PHE A 346 -5.56 -5.25 4.28
C PHE A 346 -6.43 -6.32 3.58
N PHE A 347 -7.74 -6.08 3.44
CA PHE A 347 -8.62 -7.04 2.81
C PHE A 347 -8.32 -7.22 1.31
N ARG A 348 -7.99 -6.14 0.59
CA ARG A 348 -7.54 -6.22 -0.80
C ARG A 348 -6.22 -6.98 -0.92
N PHE A 349 -5.25 -6.66 -0.07
CA PHE A 349 -3.98 -7.36 -0.02
C PHE A 349 -4.16 -8.86 0.20
N ARG A 350 -4.97 -9.26 1.19
CA ARG A 350 -5.27 -10.67 1.48
C ARG A 350 -5.94 -11.39 0.31
N ALA A 351 -6.83 -10.72 -0.40
CA ALA A 351 -7.53 -11.28 -1.55
C ALA A 351 -6.64 -11.42 -2.78
N LEU A 352 -5.77 -10.43 -3.03
CA LEU A 352 -4.91 -10.38 -4.23
C LEU A 352 -3.57 -11.11 -4.04
N ALA A 353 -3.15 -11.37 -2.81
CA ALA A 353 -1.92 -12.09 -2.47
C ALA A 353 -2.18 -13.10 -1.33
N PRO A 354 -3.02 -14.13 -1.53
CA PRO A 354 -3.44 -15.05 -0.47
C PRO A 354 -2.31 -15.95 0.06
N ASP A 355 -1.24 -16.10 -0.68
CA ASP A 355 -0.02 -16.83 -0.31
C ASP A 355 0.87 -16.06 0.66
N LEU A 356 0.72 -14.74 0.73
CA LEU A 356 1.43 -13.90 1.68
C LEU A 356 0.68 -13.90 3.03
N LYS A 357 1.33 -14.47 4.06
CA LYS A 357 0.68 -14.70 5.36
C LYS A 357 1.19 -13.73 6.43
N PRO A 358 0.38 -12.75 6.85
CA PRO A 358 0.73 -11.92 7.98
C PRO A 358 0.81 -12.75 9.27
N ALA A 359 1.89 -12.60 10.03
CA ALA A 359 2.04 -13.15 11.36
C ALA A 359 1.92 -12.08 12.44
N SER A 360 2.31 -10.85 12.12
CA SER A 360 2.26 -9.71 13.04
C SER A 360 1.78 -8.45 12.34
N LEU A 361 1.01 -7.60 13.05
CA LEU A 361 0.59 -6.28 12.61
C LEU A 361 1.10 -5.22 13.57
N LEU A 362 1.78 -4.21 13.04
CA LEU A 362 2.38 -3.08 13.76
C LEU A 362 1.67 -1.80 13.32
N LEU A 363 0.81 -1.27 14.18
CA LEU A 363 -0.04 -0.12 13.86
C LEU A 363 0.03 0.93 14.97
N ASP A 364 -0.19 2.17 14.62
CA ASP A 364 -0.25 3.26 15.58
C ASP A 364 -1.57 3.29 16.38
N SER A 365 -1.66 4.22 17.31
CA SER A 365 -2.82 4.37 18.19
C SER A 365 -4.12 4.79 17.49
N ALA A 366 -4.06 5.28 16.22
CA ALA A 366 -5.25 5.58 15.42
C ALA A 366 -6.06 4.32 15.07
N HIS A 367 -5.41 3.16 15.08
CA HIS A 367 -6.00 1.84 14.79
C HIS A 367 -6.51 1.11 16.04
N ASP A 368 -6.30 1.68 17.24
CA ASP A 368 -6.63 1.03 18.50
C ASP A 368 -8.15 0.94 18.72
N SER A 369 -8.75 -0.13 18.22
CA SER A 369 -10.17 -0.43 18.38
C SER A 369 -10.39 -1.92 18.65
N MET A 370 -11.41 -2.27 19.43
CA MET A 370 -11.75 -3.66 19.72
C MET A 370 -11.98 -4.50 18.45
N ALA A 371 -12.53 -3.88 17.39
CA ALA A 371 -12.76 -4.54 16.12
C ALA A 371 -11.45 -4.98 15.45
N MET A 372 -10.39 -4.18 15.57
CA MET A 372 -9.07 -4.50 15.02
C MET A 372 -8.44 -5.71 15.73
N TYR A 373 -8.52 -5.77 17.06
CA TYR A 373 -8.01 -6.94 17.80
C TYR A 373 -8.80 -8.23 17.49
N LYS A 374 -10.12 -8.12 17.33
CA LYS A 374 -10.94 -9.26 16.90
C LYS A 374 -10.59 -9.72 15.48
N LEU A 375 -10.30 -8.79 14.58
CA LEU A 375 -9.80 -9.11 13.24
C LEU A 375 -8.47 -9.89 13.33
N CYS A 376 -7.51 -9.39 14.10
CA CYS A 376 -6.22 -10.06 14.30
C CYS A 376 -6.40 -11.47 14.89
N GLN A 377 -7.26 -11.62 15.90
CA GLN A 377 -7.56 -12.90 16.52
C GLN A 377 -8.17 -13.90 15.51
N ARG A 378 -9.12 -13.44 14.69
CA ARG A 378 -9.73 -14.27 13.63
C ARG A 378 -8.72 -14.74 12.59
N GLU A 379 -7.80 -13.86 12.19
CA GLU A 379 -6.79 -14.15 11.18
C GLU A 379 -5.54 -14.86 11.74
N GLY A 380 -5.47 -15.07 13.06
CA GLY A 380 -4.29 -15.67 13.72
C GLY A 380 -3.05 -14.78 13.72
N ILE A 381 -3.24 -13.46 13.73
CA ILE A 381 -2.19 -12.44 13.64
C ILE A 381 -1.95 -11.82 15.01
N THR A 382 -0.67 -11.65 15.39
CA THR A 382 -0.31 -10.98 16.63
C THR A 382 -0.35 -9.45 16.45
N PRO A 383 -1.23 -8.71 17.20
CA PRO A 383 -1.30 -7.27 17.10
C PRO A 383 -0.29 -6.56 17.99
N TYR A 384 0.47 -5.65 17.41
CA TYR A 384 1.32 -4.68 18.12
C TYR A 384 0.77 -3.28 17.80
N ILE A 385 -0.30 -2.91 18.52
CA ILE A 385 -1.02 -1.65 18.31
C ILE A 385 -0.84 -0.79 19.55
N ASP A 386 -0.43 0.47 19.38
CA ASP A 386 -0.29 1.39 20.49
C ASP A 386 -1.65 1.76 21.09
N LEU A 387 -1.68 2.02 22.40
CA LEU A 387 -2.92 2.22 23.13
C LEU A 387 -3.41 3.67 23.02
N ASN A 388 -4.62 3.85 22.52
CA ASN A 388 -5.31 5.14 22.52
C ASN A 388 -6.10 5.34 23.82
N LEU A 389 -5.52 6.03 24.78
CA LEU A 389 -6.18 6.33 26.07
C LEU A 389 -7.41 7.22 25.92
N GLY A 390 -7.53 7.98 24.84
CA GLY A 390 -8.73 8.79 24.55
C GLY A 390 -10.01 7.97 24.43
N ASN A 391 -9.90 6.71 24.03
CA ASN A 391 -11.02 5.77 23.89
C ASN A 391 -11.39 5.05 25.20
N THR A 392 -10.61 5.23 26.29
CA THR A 392 -10.84 4.56 27.57
C THR A 392 -10.68 5.57 28.71
N LYS A 393 -11.72 6.36 28.97
CA LYS A 393 -11.67 7.43 29.99
C LYS A 393 -12.13 7.01 31.37
N LYS A 394 -12.59 5.79 31.57
CA LYS A 394 -13.22 5.38 32.83
C LYS A 394 -12.40 4.33 33.52
N THR A 395 -12.22 4.51 34.84
CA THR A 395 -11.83 3.43 35.76
C THR A 395 -12.96 2.41 35.84
N THR A 396 -12.62 1.13 35.90
CA THR A 396 -13.58 0.03 36.04
C THR A 396 -13.23 -0.79 37.27
N ASP A 397 -14.22 -1.40 37.92
CA ASP A 397 -13.98 -2.37 38.97
C ASP A 397 -13.88 -3.77 38.36
N TYR A 398 -12.91 -4.55 38.82
CA TYR A 398 -12.72 -5.95 38.49
C TYR A 398 -12.50 -6.74 39.76
N HIS A 399 -13.55 -7.42 40.23
CA HIS A 399 -13.51 -8.23 41.47
C HIS A 399 -12.91 -7.47 42.67
N GLY A 400 -13.36 -6.24 42.90
CA GLY A 400 -12.89 -5.39 44.00
C GLY A 400 -11.49 -4.79 43.80
N VAL A 401 -11.00 -4.78 42.57
CA VAL A 401 -9.75 -4.08 42.20
C VAL A 401 -10.08 -2.99 41.18
N THR A 402 -9.70 -1.77 41.49
CA THR A 402 -9.86 -0.65 40.55
C THR A 402 -8.87 -0.78 39.40
N LEU A 403 -9.36 -0.78 38.17
CA LEU A 403 -8.53 -0.73 36.96
C LEU A 403 -8.45 0.69 36.44
N GLY A 404 -7.25 1.14 36.10
CA GLY A 404 -7.03 2.40 35.39
C GLY A 404 -7.59 2.35 33.94
N PRO A 405 -7.64 3.50 33.24
CA PRO A 405 -8.08 3.55 31.84
C PRO A 405 -7.19 2.74 30.89
N ASP A 406 -5.96 2.45 31.28
CA ASP A 406 -5.01 1.59 30.60
C ASP A 406 -5.13 0.09 30.96
N GLY A 407 -6.13 -0.26 31.79
CA GLY A 407 -6.35 -1.62 32.27
C GLY A 407 -5.38 -2.06 33.38
N ILE A 408 -4.48 -1.19 33.82
CA ILE A 408 -3.55 -1.52 34.88
C ILE A 408 -4.26 -1.42 36.24
N PRO A 409 -4.20 -2.47 37.08
CA PRO A 409 -4.77 -2.43 38.43
C PRO A 409 -4.09 -1.35 39.29
N VAL A 410 -4.90 -0.71 40.13
CA VAL A 410 -4.43 0.25 41.14
C VAL A 410 -4.48 -0.42 42.49
N CYS A 411 -3.37 -0.40 43.24
CA CYS A 411 -3.33 -0.96 44.58
C CYS A 411 -4.08 -0.05 45.59
N PRO A 412 -4.45 -0.54 46.77
CA PRO A 412 -5.15 0.27 47.80
C PRO A 412 -4.43 1.57 48.20
N ALA A 413 -3.12 1.64 48.01
CA ALA A 413 -2.34 2.87 48.24
C ALA A 413 -2.40 3.85 47.05
N GLY A 414 -3.28 3.63 46.04
CA GLY A 414 -3.44 4.50 44.89
C GLY A 414 -2.35 4.38 43.79
N LEU A 415 -1.46 3.41 43.90
CA LEU A 415 -0.35 3.24 42.96
C LEU A 415 -0.69 2.21 41.86
N LYS A 416 -0.29 2.50 40.63
CA LYS A 416 -0.41 1.53 39.54
C LYS A 416 0.48 0.32 39.79
N MET A 417 -0.08 -0.88 39.65
CA MET A 417 0.66 -2.13 39.80
C MET A 417 1.60 -2.35 38.59
N LYS A 418 2.70 -3.07 38.81
CA LYS A 418 3.66 -3.43 37.75
C LYS A 418 3.22 -4.71 37.04
N SER A 419 3.35 -4.74 35.72
CA SER A 419 3.14 -5.97 34.94
C SER A 419 4.11 -7.06 35.43
N ASN A 420 3.60 -8.28 35.55
CA ASN A 420 4.36 -9.48 35.91
C ASN A 420 4.23 -10.57 34.85
N GLY A 421 4.10 -10.17 33.60
CA GLY A 421 3.92 -11.05 32.45
C GLY A 421 2.50 -11.57 32.29
N ASN A 422 2.34 -12.51 31.37
CA ASN A 422 1.08 -13.20 31.07
C ASN A 422 1.22 -14.70 31.40
N ASP A 423 0.15 -15.28 31.91
CA ASP A 423 0.00 -16.73 31.99
C ASP A 423 -0.82 -17.20 30.77
N LEU A 424 -0.12 -17.61 29.73
CA LEU A 424 -0.75 -17.99 28.47
C LEU A 424 -1.56 -19.29 28.58
N ASN A 425 -1.20 -20.18 29.50
CA ASN A 425 -1.93 -21.43 29.72
C ASN A 425 -3.31 -21.17 30.34
N ARG A 426 -3.38 -20.20 31.25
CA ARG A 426 -4.62 -19.82 31.93
C ARG A 426 -5.27 -18.57 31.34
N GLN A 427 -4.65 -17.94 30.36
CA GLN A 427 -5.11 -16.70 29.70
C GLN A 427 -5.30 -15.53 30.71
N TYR A 428 -4.34 -15.31 31.62
CA TYR A 428 -4.35 -14.22 32.59
C TYR A 428 -3.18 -13.27 32.40
N ALA A 429 -3.47 -11.97 32.43
CA ALA A 429 -2.48 -10.90 32.62
C ALA A 429 -2.20 -10.78 34.11
N LYS A 430 -0.94 -10.89 34.51
CA LYS A 430 -0.50 -10.86 35.91
C LYS A 430 0.13 -9.51 36.26
N PHE A 431 -0.24 -9.02 37.45
CA PHE A 431 0.29 -7.79 38.00
C PHE A 431 0.79 -8.02 39.43
N ARG A 432 1.78 -7.25 39.86
CA ARG A 432 2.37 -7.32 41.20
C ARG A 432 2.45 -5.94 41.85
N CYS A 433 2.56 -5.93 43.16
CA CYS A 433 2.75 -4.74 43.94
C CYS A 433 3.86 -3.84 43.35
N PRO A 434 3.62 -2.54 43.15
CA PRO A 434 4.64 -1.62 42.61
C PRO A 434 5.80 -1.39 43.58
N LEU A 435 5.57 -1.56 44.89
CA LEU A 435 6.55 -1.44 45.97
C LEU A 435 7.22 -2.78 46.34
N ASN A 436 7.06 -3.82 45.50
CA ASN A 436 7.82 -5.04 45.64
C ASN A 436 9.28 -4.81 45.22
N ASN A 437 10.19 -4.93 46.16
CA ASN A 437 11.62 -4.86 45.95
C ASN A 437 12.26 -6.21 46.35
N ASN A 438 12.87 -6.89 45.38
CA ASN A 438 13.52 -8.21 45.59
C ASN A 438 12.65 -9.23 46.33
N GLY A 439 11.36 -9.31 46.02
CA GLY A 439 10.43 -10.27 46.61
C GLY A 439 9.85 -9.86 47.98
N THR A 440 10.09 -8.61 48.40
CA THR A 440 9.55 -8.07 49.65
C THR A 440 8.80 -6.77 49.38
N CYS A 441 7.59 -6.64 49.95
CA CYS A 441 6.81 -5.40 49.89
C CYS A 441 7.42 -4.36 50.85
N THR A 442 7.67 -3.15 50.36
CA THR A 442 8.21 -2.02 51.12
C THR A 442 7.14 -0.97 51.45
N CYS A 443 5.85 -1.31 51.35
CA CYS A 443 4.75 -0.41 51.66
C CYS A 443 4.63 -0.17 53.18
N GLU A 444 4.46 1.07 53.60
CA GLU A 444 4.23 1.42 55.01
C GLU A 444 2.93 0.82 55.54
N HIS A 445 1.92 0.70 54.66
CA HIS A 445 0.64 0.06 55.00
C HIS A 445 0.40 -1.15 54.07
N PRO A 446 0.95 -2.32 54.40
CA PRO A 446 0.81 -3.51 53.58
C PRO A 446 -0.67 -3.87 53.37
N CYS A 447 -1.06 -4.07 52.11
CA CYS A 447 -2.42 -4.43 51.72
C CYS A 447 -2.62 -5.96 51.52
N SER A 448 -1.63 -6.75 51.89
CA SER A 448 -1.61 -8.21 51.79
C SER A 448 -0.65 -8.78 52.82
N ASP A 449 -1.01 -9.92 53.40
CA ASP A 449 -0.15 -10.68 54.34
C ASP A 449 1.02 -11.37 53.64
N ALA A 450 1.01 -11.41 52.32
CA ALA A 450 2.08 -12.01 51.54
C ALA A 450 3.34 -11.12 51.56
N LYS A 451 4.49 -11.73 51.88
CA LYS A 451 5.79 -11.05 51.95
C LYS A 451 6.09 -10.23 50.67
N TYR A 452 5.70 -10.72 49.52
CA TYR A 452 5.91 -10.07 48.21
C TYR A 452 4.84 -9.02 47.88
N GLY A 453 3.86 -8.79 48.77
CA GLY A 453 2.76 -7.86 48.57
C GLY A 453 1.64 -8.42 47.66
N ARG A 454 0.68 -7.57 47.34
CA ARG A 454 -0.51 -7.95 46.54
C ARG A 454 -0.16 -8.31 45.12
N THR A 455 -0.75 -9.40 44.62
CA THR A 455 -0.79 -9.75 43.18
C THR A 455 -2.22 -9.66 42.68
N CYS A 456 -2.38 -9.39 41.39
CA CYS A 456 -3.67 -9.37 40.70
C CYS A 456 -3.53 -10.12 39.38
N SER A 457 -4.52 -10.95 39.06
CA SER A 457 -4.60 -11.65 37.77
C SER A 457 -5.91 -11.29 37.11
N ILE A 458 -5.87 -10.82 35.87
CA ILE A 458 -7.03 -10.38 35.10
C ILE A 458 -7.16 -11.29 33.89
N ALA A 459 -8.35 -11.85 33.66
CA ALA A 459 -8.60 -12.66 32.47
C ALA A 459 -8.41 -11.81 31.21
N MET A 460 -7.57 -12.27 30.28
CA MET A 460 -7.24 -11.52 29.06
C MET A 460 -8.47 -11.32 28.17
N GLU A 461 -9.41 -12.23 28.18
CA GLU A 461 -10.68 -12.15 27.47
C GLU A 461 -11.58 -10.99 27.92
N THR A 462 -11.39 -10.51 29.18
CA THR A 462 -12.13 -9.35 29.71
C THR A 462 -11.97 -8.14 28.79
N ASN A 463 -10.76 -7.94 28.26
CA ASN A 463 -10.52 -6.91 27.25
C ASN A 463 -9.24 -7.21 26.45
N ILE A 464 -9.38 -7.89 25.32
CA ILE A 464 -8.27 -8.28 24.44
C ILE A 464 -7.46 -7.09 23.91
N ARG A 465 -8.03 -5.88 23.90
CA ARG A 465 -7.36 -4.65 23.53
C ARG A 465 -6.39 -4.18 24.61
N LEU A 466 -6.75 -4.31 25.89
CA LEU A 466 -5.92 -3.89 27.01
C LEU A 466 -4.88 -4.96 27.40
N TYR A 467 -5.25 -6.23 27.33
CA TYR A 467 -4.42 -7.36 27.77
C TYR A 467 -3.89 -8.14 26.56
N THR A 468 -2.86 -7.59 25.93
CA THR A 468 -2.24 -8.18 24.74
C THR A 468 -1.21 -9.25 25.10
N SER A 469 -0.91 -10.13 24.15
CA SER A 469 0.20 -11.08 24.25
C SER A 469 1.13 -10.87 23.04
N PRO A 470 2.41 -10.50 23.30
CA PRO A 470 3.03 -10.15 24.58
C PRO A 470 2.45 -8.86 25.21
N PRO A 471 2.66 -8.65 26.54
CA PRO A 471 2.19 -7.44 27.21
C PRO A 471 2.93 -6.18 26.71
N ARG A 472 2.20 -5.06 26.49
CA ARG A 472 2.82 -3.79 26.03
C ARG A 472 4.01 -3.29 26.84
N PRO A 473 4.06 -3.43 28.20
CA PRO A 473 5.22 -3.00 28.98
C PRO A 473 6.46 -3.89 28.79
N SER A 474 6.34 -5.07 28.17
CA SER A 474 7.46 -5.98 27.96
C SER A 474 8.46 -5.46 26.92
N ASP A 475 9.71 -5.84 27.07
CA ASP A 475 10.77 -5.48 26.12
C ASP A 475 10.56 -6.17 24.76
N GLU A 476 10.00 -7.38 24.77
CA GLU A 476 9.60 -8.10 23.55
C GLU A 476 8.60 -7.29 22.72
N TRP A 477 7.55 -6.77 23.37
CA TRP A 477 6.55 -5.96 22.68
C TRP A 477 7.17 -4.68 22.12
N LYS A 478 7.98 -3.98 22.90
CA LYS A 478 8.66 -2.75 22.48
C LYS A 478 9.59 -2.98 21.30
N LEU A 479 10.37 -4.07 21.33
CA LEU A 479 11.29 -4.44 20.25
C LEU A 479 10.52 -4.65 18.94
N MET A 480 9.40 -5.37 18.99
CA MET A 480 8.57 -5.59 17.83
C MET A 480 7.89 -4.31 17.36
N TYR A 481 7.29 -3.55 18.28
CA TYR A 481 6.59 -2.31 17.93
C TYR A 481 7.51 -1.26 17.29
N ASN A 482 8.75 -1.16 17.73
CA ASN A 482 9.74 -0.24 17.17
C ASN A 482 10.01 -0.48 15.66
N LYS A 483 9.78 -1.68 15.16
CA LYS A 483 9.88 -1.98 13.73
C LYS A 483 8.81 -1.24 12.91
N ARG A 484 7.75 -0.69 13.52
CA ARG A 484 6.72 0.11 12.85
C ARG A 484 7.30 1.29 12.08
N THR A 485 8.43 1.85 12.55
CA THR A 485 9.13 2.93 11.85
C THR A 485 9.58 2.59 10.43
N ALA A 486 9.49 1.32 10.02
CA ALA A 486 9.71 0.90 8.64
C ALA A 486 8.74 1.60 7.68
N SER A 487 7.44 1.65 8.01
CA SER A 487 6.44 2.34 7.17
C SER A 487 6.71 3.85 7.06
N GLU A 488 7.15 4.50 8.14
CA GLU A 488 7.51 5.93 8.12
C GLU A 488 8.71 6.20 7.20
N ARG A 489 9.73 5.32 7.22
CA ARG A 489 10.89 5.45 6.33
C ARG A 489 10.49 5.29 4.86
N VAL A 490 9.66 4.31 4.56
CA VAL A 490 9.14 4.08 3.21
C VAL A 490 8.28 5.25 2.74
N ASN A 491 7.38 5.76 3.58
CA ASN A 491 6.57 6.95 3.29
C ASN A 491 7.44 8.17 2.99
N LYS A 492 8.51 8.40 3.78
CA LYS A 492 9.47 9.49 3.54
C LYS A 492 10.16 9.32 2.18
N GLN A 493 10.59 8.12 1.84
CA GLN A 493 11.26 7.82 0.57
C GLN A 493 10.33 8.10 -0.61
N ILE A 494 9.09 7.63 -0.59
CA ILE A 494 8.10 7.90 -1.64
C ILE A 494 7.89 9.40 -1.84
N LYS A 495 7.75 10.14 -0.76
CA LYS A 495 7.45 11.58 -0.81
C LYS A 495 8.64 12.42 -1.26
N LEU A 496 9.83 12.17 -0.71
CA LEU A 496 11.00 13.02 -0.91
C LEU A 496 11.88 12.51 -2.05
N ASP A 497 12.23 11.23 -2.06
CA ASP A 497 13.19 10.70 -3.02
C ASP A 497 12.53 10.50 -4.38
N TYR A 498 11.27 10.01 -4.40
CA TYR A 498 10.49 9.81 -5.63
C TYR A 498 9.52 10.94 -5.94
N MET A 499 9.57 12.03 -5.18
CA MET A 499 8.86 13.28 -5.45
C MET A 499 7.35 13.08 -5.69
N LEU A 500 6.69 12.24 -4.88
CA LEU A 500 5.26 11.93 -5.07
C LEU A 500 4.40 13.20 -5.08
N GLU A 501 4.69 14.16 -4.20
CA GLU A 501 3.95 15.43 -4.09
C GLU A 501 4.35 16.48 -5.13
N ALA A 502 5.50 16.32 -5.80
CA ALA A 502 5.97 17.24 -6.85
C ALA A 502 5.30 16.97 -8.20
N CYS A 503 4.46 15.95 -8.29
CA CYS A 503 3.73 15.61 -9.50
C CYS A 503 2.64 16.64 -9.80
N LYS A 504 2.63 17.19 -11.02
CA LYS A 504 1.65 18.20 -11.46
C LYS A 504 0.40 17.59 -12.10
N HIS A 505 0.20 16.30 -12.01
CA HIS A 505 -0.95 15.64 -12.60
C HIS A 505 -2.22 15.88 -11.77
N HIS A 506 -3.33 16.12 -12.48
CA HIS A 506 -4.64 16.38 -11.88
C HIS A 506 -5.57 15.15 -11.92
N CYS A 507 -5.05 13.97 -12.22
CA CYS A 507 -5.80 12.73 -12.29
C CYS A 507 -5.14 11.67 -11.42
N THR A 508 -5.92 10.98 -10.60
CA THR A 508 -5.49 9.89 -9.72
C THR A 508 -4.64 8.85 -10.47
N LYS A 509 -5.09 8.43 -11.63
CA LYS A 509 -4.41 7.47 -12.50
C LYS A 509 -2.97 7.88 -12.84
N TYR A 510 -2.78 9.11 -13.29
CA TYR A 510 -1.46 9.60 -13.69
C TYR A 510 -0.56 9.97 -12.50
N LEU A 511 -1.14 10.19 -11.34
CA LEU A 511 -0.40 10.35 -10.10
C LEU A 511 0.16 9.01 -9.61
N VAL A 512 -0.71 7.99 -9.55
CA VAL A 512 -0.42 6.70 -8.92
C VAL A 512 0.50 5.84 -9.78
N CYS A 513 0.14 5.61 -11.05
CA CYS A 513 0.81 4.59 -11.87
C CYS A 513 2.33 4.75 -11.99
N PRO A 514 2.88 5.94 -12.35
CA PRO A 514 4.33 6.05 -12.50
C PRO A 514 5.09 5.97 -11.17
N ARG A 515 4.55 6.58 -10.11
CA ARG A 515 5.28 6.84 -8.88
C ARG A 515 5.29 5.64 -7.93
N LEU A 516 4.15 5.00 -7.75
CA LEU A 516 4.08 3.80 -6.92
C LEU A 516 4.82 2.64 -7.58
N SER A 517 4.72 2.48 -8.91
CA SER A 517 5.46 1.43 -9.61
C SER A 517 6.97 1.53 -9.46
N TYR A 518 7.51 2.75 -9.38
CA TYR A 518 8.96 2.93 -9.17
C TYR A 518 9.39 2.59 -7.75
N HIS A 519 8.62 3.03 -6.75
CA HIS A 519 8.93 2.71 -5.36
C HIS A 519 9.05 1.20 -5.14
N ASP A 520 8.21 0.45 -5.81
CA ASP A 520 8.22 -1.00 -5.76
C ASP A 520 9.42 -1.63 -6.50
N ALA A 521 10.06 -0.89 -7.40
CA ALA A 521 11.21 -1.35 -8.20
C ALA A 521 12.58 -1.22 -7.48
N ASP A 522 12.67 -0.42 -6.40
CA ASP A 522 13.95 -0.02 -5.78
C ASP A 522 14.45 -0.84 -4.56
N PRO A 523 13.84 -1.95 -4.12
CA PRO A 523 14.28 -2.69 -2.94
C PRO A 523 15.73 -3.20 -2.94
N PRO A 524 16.35 -3.54 -4.09
CA PRO A 524 17.68 -4.16 -4.05
C PRO A 524 18.84 -3.24 -3.79
N PHE A 525 18.68 -1.92 -3.91
CA PHE A 525 19.80 -0.97 -3.88
C PHE A 525 20.19 -0.48 -2.48
N GLN A 526 19.31 -0.64 -1.49
CA GLN A 526 19.56 -0.16 -0.11
C GLN A 526 20.33 -1.14 0.78
N MET A 527 20.62 -2.34 0.29
CA MET A 527 21.42 -3.33 1.04
C MET A 527 22.84 -3.37 0.47
N GLU A 528 23.65 -2.34 0.73
CA GLU A 528 25.09 -2.45 0.71
C GLU A 528 25.56 -3.35 1.85
N GLY A 529 25.34 -4.65 1.68
CA GLY A 529 26.21 -5.66 2.26
C GLY A 529 27.32 -5.96 1.25
N PRO A 530 28.47 -6.50 1.66
CA PRO A 530 29.63 -6.63 0.80
C PRO A 530 29.27 -7.40 -0.47
N VAL A 531 29.41 -6.73 -1.61
CA VAL A 531 29.33 -7.34 -2.93
C VAL A 531 30.45 -8.37 -3.00
N ILE A 532 30.10 -9.64 -2.87
CA ILE A 532 31.01 -10.73 -3.22
C ILE A 532 31.25 -10.60 -4.73
N HIS A 533 32.39 -10.06 -5.09
CA HIS A 533 32.94 -10.12 -6.42
C HIS A 533 33.10 -11.59 -6.81
N MET A 534 32.10 -12.18 -7.45
CA MET A 534 32.35 -13.37 -8.25
C MET A 534 32.96 -12.90 -9.57
N THR A 535 34.24 -12.89 -9.61
CA THR A 535 35.04 -12.85 -10.83
C THR A 535 34.69 -14.10 -11.61
N VAL A 536 34.01 -13.98 -12.73
CA VAL A 536 33.93 -15.02 -13.74
C VAL A 536 35.06 -14.74 -14.72
N ALA A 537 36.00 -15.66 -14.77
CA ALA A 537 37.08 -15.73 -15.75
C ALA A 537 36.53 -15.85 -17.18
#